data_207a4d32fe8455bec31b1dceb05a1af8
#
_entry.id   207a4d32fe8455bec31b1dceb05a1af8
#
_cell.length_a   1.000
_cell.length_b   1.000
_cell.length_c   1.000
_cell.angle_alpha   90.00
_cell.angle_beta   90.00
_cell.angle_gamma   90.00
#
_symmetry.space_group_name_H-M   'P 1'
#
loop_
_entity.id
_entity.type
_entity.pdbx_description
1 polymer ?
#
loop_
_entity_poly.entity_id
_entity_poly.type
_entity_poly.pdbx_seq_one_letter_code
_entity_poly.pdbx_strand_id
1 'polypeptide(L)'
;MKSSSSIIKSALDVLNIEISGIKLVRKTFDSNFVAAIKELSKIKGRVIITGIGKSGHIANKIASTMSSTGTAAQFCHSNEMSHGCLLYTSDAADEVQC
;
A
#
# COMPACT_ATOMS: atom_id res chain seq x y z
N MET A 1 22.18 19.80 25.30
CA MET A 1 20.77 19.45 25.09
C MET A 1 20.04 20.63 24.46
N LYS A 2 19.20 20.34 23.50
CA LYS A 2 18.43 21.41 22.82
C LYS A 2 17.35 21.96 23.75
N SER A 3 17.03 23.24 23.57
CA SER A 3 15.94 23.88 24.30
C SER A 3 14.60 23.30 23.86
N SER A 4 13.58 23.50 24.69
CA SER A 4 12.21 23.06 24.38
C SER A 4 11.70 23.66 23.09
N SER A 5 11.93 24.95 22.85
CA SER A 5 11.50 25.62 21.62
C SER A 5 12.21 25.07 20.40
N SER A 6 13.49 24.69 20.51
CA SER A 6 14.25 24.08 19.43
C SER A 6 13.71 22.69 19.08
N ILE A 7 13.33 21.93 20.09
CA ILE A 7 12.74 20.59 19.89
C ILE A 7 11.40 20.71 19.18
N ILE A 8 10.56 21.64 19.60
CA ILE A 8 9.26 21.87 18.97
C ILE A 8 9.45 22.33 17.52
N LYS A 9 10.40 23.22 17.28
CA LYS A 9 10.70 23.68 15.91
C LYS A 9 11.08 22.50 15.02
N SER A 10 11.95 21.63 15.51
CA SER A 10 12.35 20.43 14.73
C SER A 10 11.17 19.54 14.42
N ALA A 11 10.27 19.35 15.37
CA ALA A 11 9.06 18.53 15.14
C ALA A 11 8.15 19.17 14.07
N LEU A 12 7.97 20.49 14.13
CA LEU A 12 7.18 21.21 13.14
C LEU A 12 7.81 21.17 11.76
N ASP A 13 9.14 21.25 11.66
CA ASP A 13 9.85 21.15 10.40
C ASP A 13 9.62 19.79 9.75
N VAL A 14 9.68 18.71 10.53
CA VAL A 14 9.38 17.35 10.05
C VAL A 14 7.95 17.27 9.58
N LEU A 15 7.01 17.77 10.36
CA LEU A 15 5.60 17.75 10.00
C LEU A 15 5.35 18.48 8.68
N ASN A 16 5.97 19.64 8.49
CA ASN A 16 5.82 20.41 7.25
C ASN A 16 6.39 19.67 6.04
N ILE A 17 7.49 18.95 6.20
CA ILE A 17 8.05 18.12 5.14
C ILE A 17 7.06 17.00 4.77
N GLU A 18 6.49 16.36 5.77
CA GLU A 18 5.50 15.29 5.54
C GLU A 18 4.26 15.82 4.83
N ILE A 19 3.76 16.98 5.25
CA ILE A 19 2.61 17.61 4.60
C ILE A 19 2.92 17.91 3.14
N SER A 20 4.11 18.43 2.86
CA SER A 20 4.52 18.72 1.48
C SER A 20 4.59 17.45 0.63
N GLY A 21 5.09 16.37 1.22
CA GLY A 21 5.13 15.06 0.55
C GLY A 21 3.73 14.56 0.21
N ILE A 22 2.81 14.65 1.15
CA ILE A 22 1.42 14.23 0.93
C ILE A 22 0.76 15.07 -0.17
N LYS A 23 1.02 16.38 -0.18
CA LYS A 23 0.48 17.26 -1.24
C LYS A 23 0.94 16.84 -2.63
N LEU A 24 2.18 16.33 -2.75
CA LEU A 24 2.68 15.86 -4.03
C LEU A 24 1.93 14.64 -4.55
N VAL A 25 1.37 13.83 -3.67
CA VAL A 25 0.58 12.65 -4.05
C VAL A 25 -0.63 13.04 -4.88
N ARG A 26 -1.16 14.25 -4.70
CA ARG A 26 -2.31 14.72 -5.48
C ARG A 26 -2.07 14.65 -6.99
N LYS A 27 -0.83 14.83 -7.42
CA LYS A 27 -0.46 14.80 -8.84
C LYS A 27 -0.51 13.40 -9.44
N THR A 28 -0.56 12.38 -8.60
CA THR A 28 -0.62 10.99 -9.06
C THR A 28 -2.05 10.52 -9.33
N PHE A 29 -3.04 11.30 -8.95
CA PHE A 29 -4.45 10.96 -9.15
C PHE A 29 -4.89 11.37 -10.57
N ASP A 30 -4.47 10.59 -11.52
CA ASP A 30 -4.66 10.82 -12.95
C ASP A 30 -5.47 9.68 -13.59
N SER A 31 -5.48 9.62 -14.90
CA SER A 31 -6.21 8.57 -15.63
C SER A 31 -5.68 7.17 -15.34
N ASN A 32 -4.38 7.03 -15.04
CA ASN A 32 -3.81 5.74 -14.68
C ASN A 32 -4.31 5.27 -13.31
N PHE A 33 -4.46 6.20 -12.38
CA PHE A 33 -5.06 5.90 -11.08
C PHE A 33 -6.50 5.41 -11.25
N VAL A 34 -7.29 6.10 -12.07
CA VAL A 34 -8.68 5.70 -12.35
C VAL A 34 -8.71 4.30 -12.97
N ALA A 35 -7.83 4.03 -13.94
CA ALA A 35 -7.75 2.72 -14.58
C ALA A 35 -7.43 1.62 -13.58
N ALA A 36 -6.50 1.86 -12.66
CA ALA A 36 -6.14 0.90 -11.61
C ALA A 36 -7.33 0.60 -10.71
N ILE A 37 -8.06 1.62 -10.28
CA ILE A 37 -9.24 1.44 -9.43
C ILE A 37 -10.31 0.64 -10.16
N LYS A 38 -10.54 0.91 -11.45
CA LYS A 38 -11.51 0.16 -12.24
C LYS A 38 -11.12 -1.30 -12.38
N GLU A 39 -9.85 -1.58 -12.58
CA GLU A 39 -9.37 -2.98 -12.63
C GLU A 39 -9.58 -3.69 -11.29
N LEU A 40 -9.23 -3.04 -10.20
CA LEU A 40 -9.42 -3.62 -8.86
C LEU A 40 -10.89 -3.91 -8.58
N SER A 41 -11.80 -3.05 -9.03
CA SER A 41 -13.24 -3.22 -8.79
C SER A 41 -13.85 -4.38 -9.57
N LYS A 42 -13.19 -4.86 -10.62
CA LYS A 42 -13.67 -5.97 -11.44
C LYS A 42 -13.20 -7.33 -10.94
N ILE A 43 -12.25 -7.36 -10.02
CA ILE A 43 -11.64 -8.60 -9.54
C ILE A 43 -12.67 -9.39 -8.74
N LYS A 44 -12.86 -10.65 -9.12
CA LYS A 44 -13.80 -11.56 -8.43
C LYS A 44 -13.11 -12.37 -7.35
N GLY A 45 -11.81 -12.56 -7.44
CA GLY A 45 -11.02 -13.26 -6.44
C GLY A 45 -10.47 -12.31 -5.40
N ARG A 46 -9.24 -12.55 -4.98
CA ARG A 46 -8.57 -11.74 -3.98
C ARG A 46 -7.47 -10.90 -4.60
N VAL A 47 -7.23 -9.75 -4.00
CA VAL A 47 -6.07 -8.92 -4.30
C VAL A 47 -4.91 -9.40 -3.42
N ILE A 48 -3.78 -9.71 -4.02
CA ILE A 48 -2.58 -10.07 -3.29
C ILE A 48 -1.66 -8.86 -3.28
N ILE A 49 -1.28 -8.44 -2.08
CA ILE A 49 -0.41 -7.28 -1.89
C ILE A 49 0.87 -7.75 -1.23
N THR A 50 2.00 -7.34 -1.77
CA THR A 50 3.29 -7.75 -1.23
C THR A 50 4.25 -6.57 -1.15
N GLY A 51 5.30 -6.73 -0.37
CA GLY A 51 6.36 -5.74 -0.25
C GLY A 51 7.45 -6.28 0.64
N ILE A 52 8.60 -5.64 0.61
CA ILE A 52 9.77 -6.03 1.38
C ILE A 52 10.07 -4.95 2.42
N GLY A 53 10.45 -5.36 3.64
CA GLY A 53 10.82 -4.44 4.71
C GLY A 53 9.69 -3.49 5.06
N LYS A 54 9.96 -2.19 5.06
CA LYS A 54 8.96 -1.17 5.39
C LYS A 54 7.80 -1.16 4.41
N SER A 55 8.06 -1.40 3.14
CA SER A 55 7.01 -1.53 2.13
C SER A 55 6.10 -2.72 2.43
N GLY A 56 6.64 -3.80 2.99
CA GLY A 56 5.84 -4.95 3.43
C GLY A 56 4.87 -4.59 4.53
N HIS A 57 5.29 -3.78 5.50
CA HIS A 57 4.39 -3.31 6.58
C HIS A 57 3.25 -2.46 6.03
N ILE A 58 3.54 -1.59 5.08
CA ILE A 58 2.52 -0.77 4.42
C ILE A 58 1.56 -1.66 3.61
N ALA A 59 2.11 -2.62 2.86
CA ALA A 59 1.31 -3.56 2.08
C ALA A 59 0.34 -4.34 2.96
N ASN A 60 0.80 -4.79 4.13
CA ASN A 60 -0.04 -5.50 5.08
C ASN A 60 -1.17 -4.61 5.59
N LYS A 61 -0.87 -3.35 5.91
CA LYS A 61 -1.88 -2.39 6.35
C LYS A 61 -2.93 -2.15 5.25
N ILE A 62 -2.50 -2.00 4.01
CA ILE A 62 -3.40 -1.79 2.88
C ILE A 62 -4.32 -3.00 2.72
N ALA A 63 -3.76 -4.22 2.74
CA ALA A 63 -4.55 -5.44 2.61
C ALA A 63 -5.60 -5.56 3.72
N SER A 64 -5.20 -5.27 4.94
CA SER A 64 -6.11 -5.30 6.09
C SER A 64 -7.25 -4.29 5.95
N THR A 65 -6.93 -3.08 5.51
CA THR A 65 -7.92 -2.02 5.31
C THR A 65 -8.87 -2.39 4.18
N MET A 66 -8.37 -2.90 3.07
CA MET A 66 -9.22 -3.33 1.94
C MET A 66 -10.18 -4.43 2.38
N SER A 67 -9.69 -5.42 3.12
CA SER A 67 -10.53 -6.52 3.60
C SER A 67 -11.63 -6.04 4.54
N SER A 68 -11.30 -5.10 5.43
CA SER A 68 -12.29 -4.57 6.37
C SER A 68 -13.31 -3.66 5.71
N THR A 69 -13.05 -3.17 4.52
CA THR A 69 -13.96 -2.28 3.78
C THR A 69 -14.65 -2.95 2.60
N GLY A 70 -14.58 -4.27 2.53
CA GLY A 70 -15.38 -5.04 1.57
C GLY A 70 -14.64 -5.57 0.36
N THR A 71 -13.33 -5.34 0.24
CA THR A 71 -12.54 -5.89 -0.86
C THR A 71 -11.63 -6.98 -0.32
N ALA A 72 -11.80 -8.21 -0.79
CA ALA A 72 -10.96 -9.31 -0.34
C ALA A 72 -9.51 -9.06 -0.77
N ALA A 73 -8.64 -8.95 0.21
CA ALA A 73 -7.23 -8.69 -0.02
C ALA A 73 -6.38 -9.41 1.03
N GLN A 74 -5.19 -9.79 0.65
CA GLN A 74 -4.30 -10.55 1.49
C GLN A 74 -2.87 -10.08 1.29
N PHE A 75 -2.15 -9.86 2.38
CA PHE A 75 -0.72 -9.62 2.32
C PHE A 75 0.00 -10.95 2.19
N CYS A 76 1.04 -10.97 1.37
CA CYS A 76 1.88 -12.15 1.21
C CYS A 76 3.34 -11.70 1.17
N HIS A 77 4.19 -12.35 1.99
CA HIS A 77 5.62 -12.08 1.94
C HIS A 77 6.18 -12.54 0.60
N SER A 78 7.16 -11.80 0.09
CA SER A 78 7.75 -12.11 -1.21
C SER A 78 8.35 -13.53 -1.27
N ASN A 79 8.93 -14.02 -0.17
CA ASN A 79 9.44 -15.38 -0.12
C ASN A 79 8.36 -16.43 -0.22
N GLU A 80 7.17 -16.15 0.27
CA GLU A 80 6.06 -17.10 0.29
C GLU A 80 5.29 -17.14 -1.00
N MET A 81 5.47 -16.14 -1.85
CA MET A 81 4.75 -16.07 -3.13
C MET A 81 5.08 -17.26 -4.03
N SER A 82 6.35 -17.68 -4.03
CA SER A 82 6.75 -18.83 -4.82
C SER A 82 6.42 -20.17 -4.19
N HIS A 83 6.07 -20.19 -2.89
CA HIS A 83 5.86 -21.43 -2.15
C HIS A 83 4.39 -21.76 -1.82
N GLY A 84 3.54 -20.77 -1.75
CA GLY A 84 2.18 -21.04 -1.34
C GLY A 84 1.17 -20.04 -1.84
N CYS A 85 1.47 -18.76 -1.73
CA CYS A 85 0.53 -17.72 -2.06
C CYS A 85 0.06 -17.77 -3.52
N LEU A 86 0.97 -17.92 -4.46
CA LEU A 86 0.63 -18.02 -5.88
C LEU A 86 -0.09 -19.31 -6.22
N LEU A 87 0.17 -20.39 -5.49
CA LEU A 87 -0.52 -21.65 -5.72
C LEU A 87 -2.00 -21.55 -5.40
N TYR A 88 -2.35 -20.84 -4.34
CA TYR A 88 -3.73 -20.66 -3.95
C TYR A 88 -4.48 -19.66 -4.84
N THR A 89 -3.75 -18.88 -5.61
CA THR A 89 -4.33 -17.88 -6.50
C THR A 89 -4.04 -18.20 -7.95
N SER A 90 -3.73 -19.46 -8.28
CA SER A 90 -3.31 -19.87 -9.62
C SER A 90 -4.32 -19.49 -10.70
N ASP A 91 -5.60 -19.60 -10.44
CA ASP A 91 -6.64 -19.27 -11.41
C ASP A 91 -6.76 -17.77 -11.63
N ALA A 92 -6.32 -16.98 -10.66
CA ALA A 92 -6.33 -15.54 -10.74
C ALA A 92 -4.95 -14.97 -11.05
N ALA A 93 -3.94 -15.80 -11.22
CA ALA A 93 -2.55 -15.35 -11.39
C ALA A 93 -2.36 -14.43 -12.59
N ASP A 94 -3.13 -14.62 -13.64
CA ASP A 94 -3.06 -13.77 -14.82
C ASP A 94 -3.60 -12.36 -14.56
N GLU A 95 -4.36 -12.19 -13.54
CA GLU A 95 -5.01 -10.92 -13.18
C GLU A 95 -4.31 -10.23 -12.02
N VAL A 96 -3.49 -10.95 -11.28
CA VAL A 96 -2.84 -10.43 -10.07
C VAL A 96 -1.55 -9.74 -10.41
N GLN A 97 -1.39 -8.55 -9.90
CA GLN A 97 -0.16 -7.78 -9.98
C GLN A 97 0.59 -7.93 -8.67
N CYS A 98 1.63 -8.66 -8.69
CA CYS A 98 2.47 -8.88 -7.51
C CYS A 98 3.70 -8.01 -7.51
#